data_a9fceaff4e703c08096c96d992b8ed3c
#
_entry.id   a9fceaff4e703c08096c96d992b8ed3c
#
_cell.length_a   1.000
_cell.length_b   1.000
_cell.length_c   1.000
_cell.angle_alpha   90.00
_cell.angle_beta   90.00
_cell.angle_gamma   90.00
#
_symmetry.space_group_name_H-M   'P 1'
#
loop_
_entity.id
_entity.type
_entity.pdbx_description
1 polymer ?
#
loop_
_entity_poly.entity_id
_entity_poly.type
_entity_poly.pdbx_seq_one_letter_code
_entity_poly.pdbx_strand_id
1 'polypeptide(L)'
;MSHQTKENVLFISGIDTNVGKTVATGMIAKALAKAGKKVITQKMIQTGCEHVSEDIEAHRQIQGIPFTDEDTRGLTCPYIFTYPCSPHMAAAKDGRRIDLDTITQSTRRLRETYEYVLLEGAGGLMVPNDMESCLLYTSPSPRDRTRSR
;
A
#
# COMPACT_ATOMS: atom_id res chain seq x y z
N MET A 1 6.44 -4.59 25.89
CA MET A 1 6.69 -4.62 25.40
C MET A 1 6.36 -4.31 24.43
N SER A 2 6.05 -4.23 24.17
CA SER A 2 5.63 -3.97 23.34
C SER A 2 5.99 -3.46 22.31
N HIS A 3 6.33 -3.19 21.86
CA HIS A 3 6.92 -2.54 20.91
C HIS A 3 7.04 -3.23 19.70
N GLN A 4 6.84 -4.33 19.54
CA GLN A 4 7.08 -5.01 18.36
C GLN A 4 6.06 -4.90 17.34
N THR A 5 4.97 -4.31 17.62
CA THR A 5 3.91 -4.22 16.64
C THR A 5 4.25 -3.41 15.45
N LYS A 6 5.26 -2.59 15.56
CA LYS A 6 5.55 -1.75 14.44
C LYS A 6 6.13 -2.48 13.28
N GLU A 7 6.43 -3.73 13.42
CA GLU A 7 7.01 -4.43 12.32
C GLU A 7 6.01 -5.03 11.37
N ASN A 8 4.76 -4.72 11.52
CA ASN A 8 3.74 -5.38 10.76
C ASN A 8 3.31 -4.65 9.49
N VAL A 9 4.19 -3.88 8.92
CA VAL A 9 3.96 -3.31 7.60
C VAL A 9 4.74 -4.15 6.61
N LEU A 10 4.02 -4.80 5.70
CA LEU A 10 4.65 -5.64 4.68
C LEU A 10 4.54 -4.95 3.35
N PHE A 11 5.65 -4.78 2.68
CA PHE A 11 5.67 -4.09 1.41
C PHE A 11 5.66 -5.11 0.29
N ILE A 12 4.68 -5.02 -0.58
CA ILE A 12 4.54 -5.94 -1.70
C ILE A 12 4.89 -5.22 -2.97
N SER A 13 5.98 -5.60 -3.59
CA SER A 13 6.41 -4.97 -4.81
C SER A 13 6.78 -6.02 -5.83
N GLY A 14 6.94 -5.58 -7.03
CA GLY A 14 7.33 -6.46 -8.11
C GLY A 14 7.43 -5.64 -9.36
N ILE A 15 8.15 -6.14 -10.33
CA ILE A 15 8.36 -5.39 -11.53
C ILE A 15 7.50 -5.87 -12.66
N ASP A 16 6.83 -6.98 -12.50
CA ASP A 16 6.09 -7.54 -13.61
C ASP A 16 4.73 -6.91 -13.72
N THR A 17 3.69 -7.66 -13.54
CA THR A 17 2.37 -7.13 -13.80
C THR A 17 1.74 -6.65 -12.52
N ASN A 18 0.90 -5.65 -12.65
CA ASN A 18 0.14 -5.18 -11.51
C ASN A 18 -0.80 -6.26 -11.02
N VAL A 19 -1.31 -7.07 -11.92
CA VAL A 19 -2.27 -8.09 -11.55
C VAL A 19 -1.67 -9.07 -10.55
N GLY A 20 -0.43 -9.50 -10.77
CA GLY A 20 0.19 -10.44 -9.86
C GLY A 20 0.34 -9.88 -8.46
N LYS A 21 0.75 -8.62 -8.36
CA LYS A 21 0.90 -8.00 -7.06
C LYS A 21 -0.43 -7.83 -6.36
N THR A 22 -1.43 -7.43 -7.12
CA THR A 22 -2.75 -7.19 -6.54
C THR A 22 -3.35 -8.48 -6.02
N VAL A 23 -3.25 -9.55 -6.80
CA VAL A 23 -3.77 -10.83 -6.36
C VAL A 23 -3.01 -11.33 -5.14
N ALA A 24 -1.68 -11.24 -5.17
CA ALA A 24 -0.88 -11.70 -4.04
C ALA A 24 -1.24 -10.93 -2.77
N THR A 25 -1.39 -9.62 -2.88
CA THR A 25 -1.74 -8.80 -1.73
C THR A 25 -3.08 -9.22 -1.14
N GLY A 26 -4.07 -9.39 -2.02
CA GLY A 26 -5.40 -9.81 -1.54
C GLY A 26 -5.38 -11.19 -0.91
N MET A 27 -4.62 -12.11 -1.48
CA MET A 27 -4.56 -13.47 -0.95
C MET A 27 -3.84 -13.51 0.40
N ILE A 28 -2.77 -12.75 0.54
CA ILE A 28 -2.07 -12.71 1.82
C ILE A 28 -2.97 -12.10 2.88
N ALA A 29 -3.69 -11.03 2.54
CA ALA A 29 -4.61 -10.43 3.50
C ALA A 29 -5.68 -11.43 3.91
N LYS A 30 -6.21 -12.18 2.95
CA LYS A 30 -7.23 -13.16 3.25
C LYS A 30 -6.67 -14.23 4.20
N ALA A 31 -5.46 -14.69 3.94
CA ALA A 31 -4.85 -15.73 4.77
C ALA A 31 -4.62 -15.22 6.20
N LEU A 32 -4.13 -13.97 6.32
CA LEU A 32 -3.90 -13.43 7.65
C LEU A 32 -5.21 -13.25 8.40
N ALA A 33 -6.25 -12.81 7.72
CA ALA A 33 -7.54 -12.67 8.38
C ALA A 33 -8.07 -14.02 8.85
N LYS A 34 -7.86 -15.06 8.06
CA LYS A 34 -8.28 -16.39 8.47
C LYS A 34 -7.50 -16.87 9.69
N ALA A 35 -6.30 -16.40 9.85
CA ALA A 35 -5.50 -16.76 11.02
C ALA A 35 -5.85 -15.91 12.23
N GLY A 36 -6.87 -15.08 12.13
CA GLY A 36 -7.32 -14.28 13.26
C GLY A 36 -6.63 -12.94 13.39
N LYS A 37 -5.91 -12.50 12.37
CA LYS A 37 -5.20 -11.24 12.46
C LYS A 37 -6.03 -10.10 11.90
N LYS A 38 -5.86 -8.92 12.47
CA LYS A 38 -6.49 -7.73 11.93
C LYS A 38 -5.59 -7.18 10.85
N VAL A 39 -6.02 -7.27 9.61
CA VAL A 39 -5.19 -6.94 8.46
C VAL A 39 -5.95 -6.03 7.51
N ILE A 40 -5.22 -5.11 6.90
CA ILE A 40 -5.78 -4.27 5.85
C ILE A 40 -4.71 -4.12 4.77
N THR A 41 -5.16 -3.93 3.53
CA THR A 41 -4.24 -3.65 2.44
C THR A 41 -4.28 -2.17 2.11
N GLN A 42 -3.19 -1.68 1.58
CA GLN A 42 -3.05 -0.27 1.19
C GLN A 42 -2.33 -0.23 -0.14
N LYS A 43 -2.81 0.63 -1.02
CA LYS A 43 -2.15 0.89 -2.30
C LYS A 43 -1.54 2.28 -2.20
N MET A 44 -0.26 2.39 -2.46
CA MET A 44 0.40 3.67 -2.30
C MET A 44 -0.14 4.71 -3.26
N ILE A 45 -0.20 4.37 -4.53
CA ILE A 45 -0.62 5.27 -5.57
C ILE A 45 -1.34 4.46 -6.62
N GLN A 46 -2.52 4.90 -7.00
CA GLN A 46 -3.29 4.26 -8.04
C GLN A 46 -3.31 5.18 -9.24
N THR A 47 -3.01 4.65 -10.42
CA THR A 47 -3.14 5.44 -11.66
C THR A 47 -4.20 4.79 -12.53
N GLY A 48 -4.77 5.58 -13.44
CA GLY A 48 -5.76 5.07 -14.36
C GLY A 48 -7.15 4.93 -13.77
N CYS A 49 -7.42 5.60 -12.68
CA CYS A 49 -8.73 5.55 -12.04
C CYS A 49 -9.14 6.95 -11.64
N GLU A 50 -10.43 7.18 -11.48
CA GLU A 50 -10.89 8.51 -11.12
C GLU A 50 -11.30 8.65 -9.67
N HIS A 51 -12.06 7.70 -9.16
CA HIS A 51 -12.61 7.85 -7.81
C HIS A 51 -12.21 6.75 -6.86
N VAL A 52 -12.04 5.54 -7.35
CA VAL A 52 -11.81 4.38 -6.52
C VAL A 52 -10.60 3.63 -7.04
N SER A 53 -9.80 3.12 -6.14
CA SER A 53 -8.66 2.32 -6.53
C SER A 53 -9.14 0.94 -6.96
N GLU A 54 -8.90 0.58 -8.20
CA GLU A 54 -9.25 -0.73 -8.69
C GLU A 54 -8.51 -1.82 -7.93
N ASP A 55 -7.28 -1.54 -7.52
CA ASP A 55 -6.50 -2.53 -6.80
C ASP A 55 -7.08 -2.77 -5.41
N ILE A 56 -7.50 -1.70 -4.73
CA ILE A 56 -8.16 -1.89 -3.44
C ILE A 56 -9.46 -2.64 -3.61
N GLU A 57 -10.20 -2.32 -4.65
CA GLU A 57 -11.44 -3.05 -4.93
C GLU A 57 -11.16 -4.53 -5.12
N ALA A 58 -10.12 -4.86 -5.88
CA ALA A 58 -9.76 -6.26 -6.09
C ALA A 58 -9.35 -6.93 -4.78
N HIS A 59 -8.59 -6.21 -3.93
CA HIS A 59 -8.22 -6.76 -2.63
C HIS A 59 -9.46 -7.15 -1.83
N ARG A 60 -10.44 -6.25 -1.78
CA ARG A 60 -11.65 -6.51 -0.98
C ARG A 60 -12.43 -7.67 -1.55
N GLN A 61 -12.50 -7.77 -2.88
CA GLN A 61 -13.18 -8.90 -3.50
C GLN A 61 -12.50 -10.22 -3.18
N ILE A 62 -11.18 -10.25 -3.23
CA ILE A 62 -10.43 -11.46 -2.91
C ILE A 62 -10.62 -11.81 -1.45
N GLN A 63 -10.61 -10.82 -0.58
CA GLN A 63 -10.83 -11.04 0.83
C GLN A 63 -12.27 -11.45 1.15
N GLY A 64 -13.19 -11.14 0.24
CA GLY A 64 -14.59 -11.45 0.48
C GLY A 64 -15.26 -10.49 1.43
N ILE A 65 -14.81 -9.23 1.46
CA ILE A 65 -15.39 -8.23 2.36
C ILE A 65 -15.76 -6.98 1.55
N PRO A 66 -16.66 -6.16 2.10
CA PRO A 66 -16.99 -4.90 1.43
C PRO A 66 -15.91 -3.85 1.68
N PHE A 67 -16.06 -2.70 1.06
CA PHE A 67 -15.17 -1.59 1.36
C PHE A 67 -15.24 -1.28 2.84
N THR A 68 -14.10 -0.92 3.39
CA THR A 68 -14.02 -0.58 4.80
C THR A 68 -14.20 0.92 4.98
N ASP A 69 -14.35 1.34 6.23
CA ASP A 69 -14.42 2.75 6.53
C ASP A 69 -13.13 3.47 6.10
N GLU A 70 -12.00 2.79 6.29
CA GLU A 70 -10.71 3.36 5.88
C GLU A 70 -10.64 3.56 4.37
N ASP A 71 -11.26 2.66 3.61
CA ASP A 71 -11.34 2.83 2.16
C ASP A 71 -12.11 4.08 1.81
N THR A 72 -13.23 4.29 2.47
CA THR A 72 -14.07 5.44 2.22
C THR A 72 -13.35 6.74 2.57
N ARG A 73 -12.53 6.71 3.59
CA ARG A 73 -11.82 7.90 4.02
C ARG A 73 -10.55 8.15 3.24
N GLY A 74 -10.21 7.27 2.31
CA GLY A 74 -9.03 7.47 1.48
C GLY A 74 -7.72 7.05 2.11
N LEU A 75 -7.76 6.41 3.25
CA LEU A 75 -6.53 6.02 3.92
C LEU A 75 -5.83 4.87 3.23
N THR A 76 -6.60 4.00 2.58
CA THR A 76 -6.00 2.83 1.95
C THR A 76 -5.47 3.13 0.55
N CYS A 77 -5.77 4.30 0.01
CA CYS A 77 -5.15 4.73 -1.25
C CYS A 77 -5.13 6.25 -1.28
N PRO A 78 -4.09 6.85 -0.72
CA PRO A 78 -4.06 8.31 -0.59
C PRO A 78 -3.93 9.07 -1.91
N TYR A 79 -3.45 8.42 -2.96
CA TYR A 79 -3.33 9.08 -4.25
C TYR A 79 -4.00 8.26 -5.33
N ILE A 80 -4.94 8.88 -6.02
CA ILE A 80 -5.59 8.29 -7.19
C ILE A 80 -5.46 9.29 -8.31
N PHE A 81 -4.81 8.88 -9.40
CA PHE A 81 -4.60 9.74 -10.53
C PHE A 81 -5.33 9.19 -11.75
N THR A 82 -5.82 10.10 -12.59
CA THR A 82 -6.67 9.75 -13.71
C THR A 82 -5.94 9.00 -14.81
N TYR A 83 -4.72 9.39 -15.12
CA TYR A 83 -4.04 8.89 -16.30
C TYR A 83 -3.32 7.58 -16.04
N PRO A 84 -3.46 6.60 -16.95
CA PRO A 84 -2.83 5.29 -16.75
C PRO A 84 -1.38 5.30 -17.20
N CYS A 85 -0.54 6.02 -16.50
CA CYS A 85 0.87 6.10 -16.80
C CYS A 85 1.62 6.07 -15.49
N SER A 86 2.93 6.31 -15.54
CA SER A 86 3.71 6.24 -14.30
C SER A 86 3.17 7.25 -13.29
N PRO A 87 3.31 6.97 -12.00
CA PRO A 87 2.77 7.86 -10.99
C PRO A 87 3.23 9.30 -11.10
N HIS A 88 4.51 9.53 -11.38
CA HIS A 88 4.99 10.90 -11.50
C HIS A 88 4.38 11.61 -12.68
N MET A 89 4.24 10.90 -13.79
CA MET A 89 3.63 11.47 -14.95
C MET A 89 2.15 11.71 -14.74
N ALA A 90 1.46 10.76 -14.11
CA ALA A 90 0.05 10.89 -13.84
C ALA A 90 -0.21 12.08 -12.92
N ALA A 91 0.62 12.23 -11.90
CA ALA A 91 0.49 13.35 -10.97
C ALA A 91 0.68 14.67 -11.71
N ALA A 92 1.69 14.74 -12.57
CA ALA A 92 1.95 15.97 -13.31
C ALA A 92 0.77 16.30 -14.22
N LYS A 93 0.21 15.30 -14.88
CA LYS A 93 -0.93 15.55 -15.77
C LYS A 93 -2.17 16.00 -15.01
N ASP A 94 -2.34 15.53 -13.79
CA ASP A 94 -3.46 15.95 -12.96
C ASP A 94 -3.16 17.24 -12.20
N GLY A 95 -2.00 17.82 -12.40
CA GLY A 95 -1.64 19.07 -11.73
C GLY A 95 -1.42 18.87 -10.24
N ARG A 96 -0.97 17.70 -9.83
CA ARG A 96 -0.81 17.37 -8.40
C ARG A 96 0.60 16.93 -8.13
N ARG A 97 0.96 16.93 -6.87
CA ARG A 97 2.27 16.47 -6.45
C ARG A 97 2.10 15.31 -5.48
N ILE A 98 3.06 14.41 -5.50
CA ILE A 98 3.07 13.29 -4.59
C ILE A 98 3.88 13.70 -3.37
N ASP A 99 3.23 13.67 -2.22
CA ASP A 99 3.89 13.98 -0.95
C ASP A 99 4.05 12.67 -0.21
N LEU A 100 5.29 12.25 -0.03
CA LEU A 100 5.56 10.97 0.61
C LEU A 100 5.08 10.94 2.05
N ASP A 101 5.07 12.08 2.71
CA ASP A 101 4.58 12.14 4.08
C ASP A 101 3.10 11.78 4.15
N THR A 102 2.34 12.13 3.14
CA THR A 102 0.92 11.78 3.11
C THR A 102 0.75 10.27 3.13
N ILE A 103 1.56 9.57 2.34
CA ILE A 103 1.48 8.11 2.30
C ILE A 103 1.91 7.54 3.63
N THR A 104 3.00 8.04 4.18
CA THR A 104 3.51 7.54 5.46
C THR A 104 2.50 7.74 6.57
N GLN A 105 1.85 8.90 6.60
CA GLN A 105 0.88 9.17 7.63
C GLN A 105 -0.35 8.27 7.50
N SER A 106 -0.77 8.03 6.26
CA SER A 106 -1.88 7.10 6.06
C SER A 106 -1.54 5.71 6.60
N THR A 107 -0.34 5.25 6.32
CA THR A 107 0.09 3.95 6.81
C THR A 107 0.10 3.92 8.33
N ARG A 108 0.59 4.98 8.97
CA ARG A 108 0.60 5.04 10.42
C ARG A 108 -0.80 4.99 11.00
N ARG A 109 -1.75 5.70 10.36
CA ARG A 109 -3.12 5.69 10.83
C ARG A 109 -3.70 4.29 10.73
N LEU A 110 -3.41 3.59 9.65
CA LEU A 110 -3.90 2.23 9.50
C LEU A 110 -3.32 1.30 10.57
N ARG A 111 -2.08 1.53 10.93
CA ARG A 111 -1.44 0.69 11.95
C ARG A 111 -2.03 0.89 13.34
N GLU A 112 -2.73 1.98 13.58
CA GLU A 112 -3.37 2.19 14.86
C GLU A 112 -4.54 1.24 15.06
N THR A 113 -5.13 0.78 13.97
CA THR A 113 -6.31 -0.08 14.05
C THR A 113 -5.97 -1.52 13.69
N TYR A 114 -5.05 -1.72 12.75
CA TYR A 114 -4.78 -3.04 12.22
C TYR A 114 -3.42 -3.55 12.63
N GLU A 115 -3.34 -4.86 12.86
CA GLU A 115 -2.08 -5.48 13.21
C GLU A 115 -1.13 -5.54 12.02
N TYR A 116 -1.68 -5.76 10.83
CA TYR A 116 -0.89 -5.88 9.61
C TYR A 116 -1.39 -4.93 8.56
N VAL A 117 -0.49 -4.21 7.94
CA VAL A 117 -0.80 -3.37 6.78
C VAL A 117 0.04 -3.91 5.63
N LEU A 118 -0.64 -4.35 4.57
CA LEU A 118 0.03 -4.85 3.38
C LEU A 118 0.06 -3.73 2.36
N LEU A 119 1.22 -3.19 2.13
CA LEU A 119 1.38 -2.01 1.30
C LEU A 119 1.82 -2.42 -0.10
N GLU A 120 0.94 -2.24 -1.06
CA GLU A 120 1.25 -2.59 -2.44
C GLU A 120 1.83 -1.39 -3.16
N GLY A 121 2.99 -1.55 -3.77
CA GLY A 121 3.60 -0.50 -4.54
C GLY A 121 2.93 -0.33 -5.88
N ALA A 122 3.13 0.81 -6.50
CA ALA A 122 2.59 1.05 -7.83
C ALA A 122 3.42 0.29 -8.84
N GLY A 123 2.75 -0.37 -9.76
CA GLY A 123 3.44 -1.20 -10.72
C GLY A 123 4.34 -0.39 -11.63
N GLY A 124 5.51 -0.91 -11.90
CA GLY A 124 6.44 -0.26 -12.78
C GLY A 124 7.05 1.01 -12.23
N LEU A 125 6.67 1.38 -11.03
CA LEU A 125 7.20 2.58 -10.44
C LEU A 125 8.57 2.31 -9.85
N MET A 126 9.51 3.12 -10.26
CA MET A 126 10.78 3.11 -9.60
C MET A 126 10.60 3.91 -8.34
N VAL A 127 10.47 3.25 -7.24
CA VAL A 127 10.25 3.92 -5.98
C VAL A 127 11.51 4.67 -5.62
N PRO A 128 11.45 5.98 -5.47
CA PRO A 128 12.64 6.73 -5.10
C PRO A 128 13.17 6.25 -3.77
N ASN A 129 14.47 6.33 -3.61
CA ASN A 129 15.07 5.94 -2.36
C ASN A 129 14.46 6.68 -1.20
N ASP A 130 14.10 7.93 -1.43
CA ASP A 130 13.51 8.73 -0.37
C ASP A 130 12.21 8.13 0.11
N MET A 131 11.39 7.64 -0.80
CA MET A 131 10.13 7.04 -0.41
C MET A 131 10.36 5.78 0.41
N GLU A 132 11.28 4.95 -0.05
CA GLU A 132 11.60 3.75 0.70
C GLU A 132 12.13 4.09 2.08
N SER A 133 12.96 5.09 2.16
CA SER A 133 13.50 5.49 3.44
C SER A 133 12.40 5.95 4.39
N CYS A 134 11.46 6.72 3.90
CA CYS A 134 10.36 7.16 4.74
C CYS A 134 9.55 6.01 5.26
N LEU A 135 9.29 5.03 4.40
CA LEU A 135 8.51 3.87 4.83
C LEU A 135 9.31 3.00 5.78
N LEU A 136 10.61 2.93 5.57
CA LEU A 136 11.44 2.12 6.43
C LEU A 136 11.55 2.69 7.83
N TYR A 137 11.40 3.98 7.98
CA TYR A 137 11.38 4.55 9.31
C TYR A 137 10.17 4.11 10.09
N THR A 138 9.10 3.70 9.42
CA THR A 138 7.95 3.19 10.12
C THR A 138 8.01 1.69 10.29
N SER A 139 8.98 1.05 9.64
CA SER A 139 9.18 -0.36 9.72
C SER A 139 10.53 -0.60 10.37
N PRO A 140 10.63 -1.42 11.35
CA PRO A 140 11.86 -1.54 12.09
C PRO A 140 12.86 -2.52 11.58
N SER A 141 12.65 -3.12 10.48
CA SER A 141 13.61 -4.12 10.04
C SER A 141 14.38 -3.71 8.85
N PRO A 142 15.10 -2.66 8.95
CA PRO A 142 15.83 -2.20 7.80
C PRO A 142 16.84 -3.19 7.32
N ARG A 143 17.42 -3.95 8.19
CA ARG A 143 18.45 -4.75 7.73
C ARG A 143 18.01 -5.85 6.89
N ASP A 144 16.78 -6.15 6.88
CA ASP A 144 16.32 -7.18 6.05
C ASP A 144 16.55 -6.92 4.64
N ARG A 145 16.67 -5.68 4.28
CA ARG A 145 16.84 -5.41 2.97
C ARG A 145 18.15 -5.42 2.59
N THR A 146 18.97 -5.33 3.50
CA THR A 146 20.27 -5.29 3.04
C THR A 146 20.68 -6.60 2.59
N ARG A 147 20.18 -7.35 2.76
CA ARG A 147 20.54 -8.38 2.30
C ARG A 147 20.48 -8.60 1.11
N SER A 148 20.41 -8.21 0.73
CA SER A 148 20.42 -8.34 -0.19
C SER A 148 21.17 -8.12 -0.93
N ARG A 149 21.53 -8.00 -0.82
CA ARG A 149 22.22 -7.92 -1.43
C ARG A 149 22.43 -8.01 -2.00
#